data_310757163b325228fd2aa25866e05801
#
_entry.id   310757163b325228fd2aa25866e05801
#
_cell.length_a   1.000
_cell.length_b   1.000
_cell.length_c   1.000
_cell.angle_alpha   90.00
_cell.angle_beta   90.00
_cell.angle_gamma   90.00
#
_symmetry.space_group_name_H-M   'P 1'
#
loop_
_entity.id
_entity.type
_entity.pdbx_description
1 polymer ?
#
loop_
_entity_poly.entity_id
_entity_poly.type
_entity_poly.pdbx_seq_one_letter_code
_entity_poly.pdbx_strand_id
1 'polypeptide(L)'
;MRLAISLLAVMLAVPAFQGAVERTLVISVVDETGAPVLDLTPADVRVREDGIDGEVVSVRRASGPLFAQLLIDTTPGIEPYVSDIRNALVGFVQHVKQGDPAAAVGLMEFGQAAVQIVPITADASALEKGIRTLFPKPRSASVLLEGIIAASMSLAPKFTRRRVIVSFNVEPSDEQSRESPAAMMKALAVSGTQVWSLSLQTGNRNNASRDVVLNEVAKRSGGRRDIIVTSSAIDQYLRRYANAFLTQFEVTYRIGKRQRPQVVQTGTTRPGTTVHASTFPPQSR
;
A
#
# COMPACT_ATOMS: atom_id res chain seq x y z
N MET A 1 70.72 25.85 -9.51
CA MET A 1 69.79 25.70 -8.37
C MET A 1 68.46 25.30 -8.94
N ARG A 2 68.10 23.99 -8.95
CA ARG A 2 66.84 23.44 -9.52
C ARG A 2 65.91 23.16 -8.37
N LEU A 3 64.81 23.86 -8.28
CA LEU A 3 63.73 23.55 -7.33
C LEU A 3 62.91 22.38 -7.87
N ALA A 4 62.87 21.30 -7.12
CA ALA A 4 61.93 20.20 -7.35
C ALA A 4 60.67 20.50 -6.58
N ILE A 5 59.53 20.65 -7.28
CA ILE A 5 58.19 20.79 -6.71
C ILE A 5 57.63 19.35 -6.61
N SER A 6 57.54 18.85 -5.37
CA SER A 6 56.87 17.57 -5.11
C SER A 6 55.38 17.78 -5.04
N LEU A 7 54.63 17.22 -6.01
CA LEU A 7 53.15 17.19 -6.00
C LEU A 7 52.71 16.09 -5.05
N LEU A 8 52.13 16.47 -3.92
CA LEU A 8 51.50 15.55 -2.96
C LEU A 8 50.10 15.22 -3.46
N ALA A 9 49.90 14.04 -4.05
CA ALA A 9 48.59 13.53 -4.43
C ALA A 9 47.85 13.04 -3.16
N VAL A 10 46.86 13.80 -2.70
CA VAL A 10 45.96 13.36 -1.67
C VAL A 10 44.95 12.39 -2.28
N MET A 11 45.20 11.10 -2.11
CA MET A 11 44.20 10.07 -2.40
C MET A 11 43.06 10.17 -1.34
N LEU A 12 41.93 10.72 -1.73
CA LEU A 12 40.67 10.58 -1.02
C LEU A 12 40.27 9.10 -1.04
N ALA A 13 40.54 8.41 0.06
CA ALA A 13 40.05 7.05 0.26
C ALA A 13 38.52 7.11 0.39
N VAL A 14 37.79 6.75 -0.66
CA VAL A 14 36.36 6.44 -0.60
C VAL A 14 36.25 5.17 0.25
N PRO A 15 35.54 5.19 1.40
CA PRO A 15 35.37 3.98 2.19
C PRO A 15 34.62 2.96 1.33
N ALA A 16 35.29 1.94 0.85
CA ALA A 16 34.67 0.80 0.23
C ALA A 16 33.83 0.10 1.30
N PHE A 17 32.50 0.12 1.15
CA PHE A 17 31.56 -0.67 1.94
C PHE A 17 31.80 -2.17 1.63
N GLN A 18 32.84 -2.76 2.23
CA GLN A 18 33.07 -4.21 2.14
C GLN A 18 31.93 -4.91 2.85
N GLY A 19 31.08 -5.62 2.08
CA GLY A 19 29.94 -6.38 2.60
C GLY A 19 28.61 -5.61 2.66
N ALA A 20 28.42 -4.56 1.85
CA ALA A 20 27.14 -3.90 1.73
C ALA A 20 26.06 -4.82 1.08
N VAL A 21 24.85 -4.73 1.57
CA VAL A 21 23.68 -5.42 1.01
C VAL A 21 22.80 -4.39 0.30
N GLU A 22 22.41 -4.68 -0.94
CA GLU A 22 21.42 -3.88 -1.66
C GLU A 22 20.02 -4.43 -1.42
N ARG A 23 19.09 -3.52 -1.16
CA ARG A 23 17.68 -3.82 -0.96
C ARG A 23 16.83 -2.87 -1.78
N THR A 24 15.65 -3.35 -2.19
CA THR A 24 14.69 -2.57 -2.96
C THR A 24 13.34 -2.57 -2.26
N LEU A 25 12.74 -1.39 -2.15
CA LEU A 25 11.39 -1.19 -1.66
C LEU A 25 10.56 -0.39 -2.68
N VAL A 26 9.23 -0.43 -2.53
CA VAL A 26 8.29 0.33 -3.36
C VAL A 26 7.66 1.41 -2.51
N ILE A 27 7.65 2.63 -3.04
CA ILE A 27 7.03 3.79 -2.39
C ILE A 27 6.04 4.49 -3.31
N SER A 28 5.04 5.12 -2.72
CA SER A 28 4.25 6.18 -3.35
C SER A 28 4.55 7.50 -2.64
N VAL A 29 4.70 8.58 -3.38
CA VAL A 29 4.90 9.92 -2.81
C VAL A 29 3.83 10.84 -3.36
N VAL A 30 3.15 11.53 -2.46
CA VAL A 30 2.09 12.48 -2.80
C VAL A 30 2.37 13.83 -2.17
N ASP A 31 1.87 14.88 -2.80
CA ASP A 31 1.89 16.23 -2.25
C ASP A 31 0.75 16.47 -1.24
N GLU A 32 0.64 17.70 -0.71
CA GLU A 32 -0.39 18.08 0.26
C GLU A 32 -1.82 17.95 -0.30
N THR A 33 -1.99 18.01 -1.62
CA THR A 33 -3.30 17.82 -2.28
C THR A 33 -3.64 16.33 -2.48
N GLY A 34 -2.66 15.45 -2.26
CA GLY A 34 -2.74 14.01 -2.56
C GLY A 34 -2.43 13.67 -4.01
N ALA A 35 -1.92 14.64 -4.80
CA ALA A 35 -1.44 14.36 -6.15
C ALA A 35 -0.06 13.68 -6.11
N PRO A 36 0.21 12.72 -7.02
CA PRO A 36 1.48 12.01 -7.02
C PRO A 36 2.64 12.90 -7.46
N VAL A 37 3.75 12.78 -6.76
CA VAL A 37 5.05 13.36 -7.15
C VAL A 37 5.70 12.44 -8.18
N LEU A 38 6.10 12.97 -9.34
CA LEU A 38 6.49 12.16 -10.50
C LEU A 38 7.99 12.17 -10.82
N ASP A 39 8.76 13.04 -10.19
CA ASP A 39 10.14 13.41 -10.56
C ASP A 39 11.15 13.20 -9.44
N LEU A 40 10.98 12.14 -8.63
CA LEU A 40 11.89 11.83 -7.52
C LEU A 40 13.27 11.39 -8.01
N THR A 41 14.28 11.89 -7.32
CA THR A 41 15.69 11.51 -7.48
C THR A 41 16.21 10.81 -6.21
N PRO A 42 17.38 10.14 -6.25
CA PRO A 42 18.00 9.57 -5.05
C PRO A 42 18.24 10.60 -3.93
N ALA A 43 18.51 11.85 -4.27
CA ALA A 43 18.72 12.93 -3.29
C ALA A 43 17.45 13.30 -2.51
N ASP A 44 16.27 13.01 -3.08
CA ASP A 44 14.98 13.34 -2.48
C ASP A 44 14.53 12.29 -1.45
N VAL A 45 15.11 11.08 -1.44
CA VAL A 45 14.63 9.96 -0.64
C VAL A 45 15.62 9.62 0.46
N ARG A 46 15.11 9.33 1.66
CA ARG A 46 15.88 8.84 2.81
C ARG A 46 15.34 7.50 3.24
N VAL A 47 16.24 6.54 3.49
CA VAL A 47 15.89 5.20 3.98
C VAL A 47 16.74 4.90 5.21
N ARG A 48 16.12 4.38 6.26
CA ARG A 48 16.79 3.97 7.52
C ARG A 48 16.32 2.58 7.91
N GLU A 49 17.26 1.71 8.29
CA GLU A 49 16.97 0.41 8.90
C GLU A 49 17.37 0.44 10.38
N ASP A 50 16.42 0.20 11.27
CA ASP A 50 16.64 0.21 12.72
C ASP A 50 17.44 1.46 13.19
N GLY A 51 17.12 2.61 12.61
CA GLY A 51 17.74 3.89 12.93
C GLY A 51 19.05 4.21 12.20
N ILE A 52 19.53 3.33 11.31
CA ILE A 52 20.77 3.54 10.55
C ILE A 52 20.47 3.92 9.13
N ASP A 53 21.11 4.98 8.67
CA ASP A 53 20.92 5.51 7.32
C ASP A 53 21.49 4.55 6.27
N GLY A 54 20.69 4.25 5.26
CA GLY A 54 21.08 3.58 4.02
C GLY A 54 21.38 4.59 2.93
N GLU A 55 22.35 4.27 2.07
CA GLU A 55 22.66 5.04 0.87
C GLU A 55 21.64 4.73 -0.21
N VAL A 56 20.83 5.70 -0.63
CA VAL A 56 19.90 5.53 -1.76
C VAL A 56 20.68 5.56 -3.07
N VAL A 57 20.74 4.41 -3.75
CA VAL A 57 21.52 4.21 -4.99
C VAL A 57 20.70 4.57 -6.22
N SER A 58 19.41 4.22 -6.22
CA SER A 58 18.54 4.54 -7.35
C SER A 58 17.08 4.74 -6.92
N VAL A 59 16.42 5.65 -7.64
CA VAL A 59 14.98 5.87 -7.59
C VAL A 59 14.46 5.84 -9.02
N ARG A 60 13.57 4.93 -9.34
CA ARG A 60 13.01 4.77 -10.69
C ARG A 60 11.54 4.44 -10.63
N ARG A 61 10.80 4.72 -11.69
CA ARG A 61 9.40 4.31 -11.80
C ARG A 61 9.30 2.79 -11.67
N ALA A 62 8.36 2.32 -10.86
CA ALA A 62 8.13 0.89 -10.69
C ALA A 62 7.58 0.30 -11.99
N SER A 63 8.27 -0.73 -12.51
CA SER A 63 7.97 -1.34 -13.82
C SER A 63 7.23 -2.68 -13.74
N GLY A 64 7.18 -3.31 -12.56
CA GLY A 64 6.45 -4.57 -12.38
C GLY A 64 4.94 -4.38 -12.44
N PRO A 65 4.15 -5.43 -12.77
CA PRO A 65 2.69 -5.34 -12.81
C PRO A 65 2.11 -5.01 -11.43
N LEU A 66 1.06 -4.20 -11.41
CA LEU A 66 0.28 -3.92 -10.21
C LEU A 66 -0.70 -5.07 -9.95
N PHE A 67 -0.68 -5.61 -8.73
CA PHE A 67 -1.70 -6.53 -8.24
C PHE A 67 -2.48 -5.89 -7.10
N ALA A 68 -3.78 -5.72 -7.27
CA ALA A 68 -4.67 -5.13 -6.30
C ALA A 68 -5.76 -6.12 -5.86
N GLN A 69 -6.09 -6.14 -4.57
CA GLN A 69 -7.25 -6.84 -4.05
C GLN A 69 -8.22 -5.81 -3.48
N LEU A 70 -9.39 -5.65 -4.12
CA LEU A 70 -10.51 -4.92 -3.55
C LEU A 70 -11.12 -5.77 -2.43
N LEU A 71 -11.26 -5.18 -1.24
CA LEU A 71 -11.78 -5.83 -0.05
C LEU A 71 -12.94 -4.99 0.48
N ILE A 72 -14.17 -5.47 0.28
CA ILE A 72 -15.38 -4.66 0.43
C ILE A 72 -16.21 -5.13 1.62
N ASP A 73 -16.53 -4.21 2.51
CA ASP A 73 -17.52 -4.40 3.56
C ASP A 73 -18.90 -4.67 2.93
N THR A 74 -19.51 -5.79 3.26
CA THR A 74 -20.87 -6.15 2.85
C THR A 74 -21.81 -6.33 4.03
N THR A 75 -21.50 -5.72 5.19
CA THR A 75 -22.43 -5.63 6.31
C THR A 75 -23.67 -4.81 5.95
N PRO A 76 -24.76 -4.89 6.73
CA PRO A 76 -26.00 -4.14 6.44
C PRO A 76 -25.80 -2.63 6.27
N GLY A 77 -24.76 -2.07 6.88
CA GLY A 77 -24.45 -0.64 6.78
C GLY A 77 -24.21 -0.10 5.38
N ILE A 78 -23.87 -0.97 4.40
CA ILE A 78 -23.68 -0.52 3.01
C ILE A 78 -24.98 -0.32 2.24
N GLU A 79 -26.13 -0.79 2.74
CA GLU A 79 -27.39 -0.87 1.97
C GLU A 79 -27.75 0.45 1.27
N PRO A 80 -27.71 1.64 1.92
CA PRO A 80 -28.03 2.90 1.25
C PRO A 80 -27.01 3.31 0.18
N TYR A 81 -25.82 2.73 0.18
CA TYR A 81 -24.66 3.18 -0.62
C TYR A 81 -24.20 2.19 -1.68
N VAL A 82 -24.89 1.05 -1.83
CA VAL A 82 -24.51 -0.05 -2.75
C VAL A 82 -24.28 0.45 -4.18
N SER A 83 -25.15 1.34 -4.67
CA SER A 83 -25.02 1.89 -6.02
C SER A 83 -23.76 2.73 -6.19
N ASP A 84 -23.49 3.64 -5.24
CA ASP A 84 -22.32 4.51 -5.27
C ASP A 84 -21.03 3.68 -5.15
N ILE A 85 -21.02 2.69 -4.25
CA ILE A 85 -19.89 1.78 -4.07
C ILE A 85 -19.59 1.03 -5.38
N ARG A 86 -20.59 0.41 -6.00
CA ARG A 86 -20.42 -0.33 -7.26
C ARG A 86 -19.89 0.56 -8.37
N ASN A 87 -20.47 1.75 -8.55
CA ASN A 87 -20.03 2.71 -9.57
C ASN A 87 -18.59 3.15 -9.35
N ALA A 88 -18.22 3.46 -8.12
CA ALA A 88 -16.85 3.87 -7.79
C ALA A 88 -15.84 2.72 -7.97
N LEU A 89 -16.21 1.47 -7.64
CA LEU A 89 -15.36 0.30 -7.89
C LEU A 89 -15.15 0.02 -9.38
N VAL A 90 -16.20 0.15 -10.19
CA VAL A 90 -16.08 0.05 -11.65
C VAL A 90 -15.16 1.14 -12.19
N GLY A 91 -15.35 2.40 -11.74
CA GLY A 91 -14.48 3.52 -12.09
C GLY A 91 -13.02 3.29 -11.70
N PHE A 92 -12.78 2.73 -10.52
CA PHE A 92 -11.44 2.35 -10.08
C PHE A 92 -10.78 1.32 -11.00
N VAL A 93 -11.49 0.22 -11.32
CA VAL A 93 -10.99 -0.83 -12.22
C VAL A 93 -10.63 -0.26 -13.59
N GLN A 94 -11.51 0.53 -14.17
CA GLN A 94 -11.30 1.16 -15.48
C GLN A 94 -10.08 2.11 -15.43
N HIS A 95 -9.96 2.93 -14.39
CA HIS A 95 -8.85 3.86 -14.25
C HIS A 95 -7.50 3.13 -14.08
N VAL A 96 -7.45 2.08 -13.27
CA VAL A 96 -6.25 1.24 -13.11
C VAL A 96 -5.87 0.59 -14.43
N LYS A 97 -6.83 0.03 -15.18
CA LYS A 97 -6.57 -0.63 -16.46
C LYS A 97 -6.15 0.33 -17.58
N GLN A 98 -6.60 1.57 -17.54
CA GLN A 98 -6.12 2.64 -18.45
C GLN A 98 -4.67 3.01 -18.18
N GLY A 99 -4.27 3.10 -16.91
CA GLY A 99 -2.92 3.48 -16.52
C GLY A 99 -1.89 2.33 -16.55
N ASP A 100 -2.33 1.10 -16.30
CA ASP A 100 -1.51 -0.12 -16.33
C ASP A 100 -2.34 -1.28 -16.92
N PRO A 101 -2.34 -1.49 -18.24
CA PRO A 101 -3.06 -2.60 -18.88
C PRO A 101 -2.70 -3.99 -18.34
N ALA A 102 -1.48 -4.17 -17.81
CA ALA A 102 -1.02 -5.42 -17.22
C ALA A 102 -1.47 -5.60 -15.76
N ALA A 103 -2.02 -4.55 -15.13
CA ALA A 103 -2.53 -4.66 -13.77
C ALA A 103 -3.60 -5.75 -13.66
N ALA A 104 -3.56 -6.48 -12.55
CA ALA A 104 -4.58 -7.47 -12.21
C ALA A 104 -5.25 -7.10 -10.88
N VAL A 105 -6.58 -7.18 -10.88
CA VAL A 105 -7.40 -6.82 -9.72
C VAL A 105 -8.23 -8.02 -9.31
N GLY A 106 -8.41 -8.23 -8.02
CA GLY A 106 -9.34 -9.19 -7.44
C GLY A 106 -10.45 -8.48 -6.66
N LEU A 107 -11.53 -9.19 -6.39
CA LEU A 107 -12.63 -8.70 -5.57
C LEU A 107 -12.95 -9.69 -4.46
N MET A 108 -12.97 -9.21 -3.23
CA MET A 108 -13.30 -9.97 -2.02
C MET A 108 -14.29 -9.17 -1.17
N GLU A 109 -15.16 -9.87 -0.46
CA GLU A 109 -16.04 -9.27 0.54
C GLU A 109 -15.72 -9.80 1.94
N PHE A 110 -16.11 -9.05 3.00
CA PHE A 110 -15.88 -9.44 4.40
C PHE A 110 -17.06 -9.13 5.35
N GLY A 111 -18.29 -9.26 4.88
CA GLY A 111 -19.48 -9.05 5.72
C GLY A 111 -19.62 -10.11 6.81
N GLN A 112 -19.77 -11.37 6.48
CA GLN A 112 -19.93 -12.48 7.43
C GLN A 112 -18.69 -13.40 7.46
N ALA A 113 -18.01 -13.47 6.34
CA ALA A 113 -16.77 -14.20 6.13
C ALA A 113 -15.96 -13.47 5.05
N ALA A 114 -14.66 -13.71 5.02
CA ALA A 114 -13.82 -13.28 3.92
C ALA A 114 -14.04 -14.21 2.71
N VAL A 115 -14.69 -13.70 1.67
CA VAL A 115 -15.08 -14.50 0.49
C VAL A 115 -14.51 -13.88 -0.78
N GLN A 116 -13.80 -14.69 -1.57
CA GLN A 116 -13.31 -14.29 -2.89
C GLN A 116 -14.47 -14.31 -3.89
N ILE A 117 -14.87 -13.15 -4.41
CA ILE A 117 -15.92 -13.01 -5.42
C ILE A 117 -15.31 -13.19 -6.83
N VAL A 118 -14.21 -12.47 -7.10
CA VAL A 118 -13.47 -12.60 -8.35
C VAL A 118 -11.99 -12.80 -8.02
N PRO A 119 -11.38 -13.92 -8.45
CA PRO A 119 -9.93 -14.11 -8.32
C PRO A 119 -9.15 -12.99 -9.00
N ILE A 120 -7.92 -12.74 -8.56
CA ILE A 120 -7.07 -11.71 -9.16
C ILE A 120 -6.88 -11.99 -10.66
N THR A 121 -7.39 -11.09 -11.50
CA THR A 121 -7.44 -11.21 -12.95
C THR A 121 -7.16 -9.88 -13.64
N ALA A 122 -6.68 -9.95 -14.87
CA ALA A 122 -6.57 -8.79 -15.77
C ALA A 122 -7.89 -8.52 -16.54
N ASP A 123 -8.88 -9.41 -16.43
CA ASP A 123 -10.19 -9.29 -17.11
C ASP A 123 -11.10 -8.29 -16.38
N ALA A 124 -11.20 -7.07 -16.93
CA ALA A 124 -12.08 -6.03 -16.39
C ALA A 124 -13.57 -6.43 -16.44
N SER A 125 -13.99 -7.19 -17.45
CA SER A 125 -15.39 -7.61 -17.58
C SER A 125 -15.81 -8.58 -16.48
N ALA A 126 -14.92 -9.53 -16.12
CA ALA A 126 -15.14 -10.42 -14.99
C ALA A 126 -15.27 -9.64 -13.67
N LEU A 127 -14.41 -8.62 -13.47
CA LEU A 127 -14.49 -7.74 -12.30
C LEU A 127 -15.78 -6.94 -12.23
N GLU A 128 -16.19 -6.31 -13.33
CA GLU A 128 -17.44 -5.55 -13.40
C GLU A 128 -18.66 -6.44 -13.11
N LYS A 129 -18.69 -7.67 -13.64
CA LYS A 129 -19.74 -8.65 -13.31
C LYS A 129 -19.74 -8.97 -11.81
N GLY A 130 -18.57 -9.25 -11.22
CA GLY A 130 -18.44 -9.52 -9.79
C GLY A 130 -18.85 -8.34 -8.91
N ILE A 131 -18.47 -7.11 -9.27
CA ILE A 131 -18.87 -5.90 -8.55
C ILE A 131 -20.40 -5.75 -8.51
N ARG A 132 -21.11 -6.09 -9.58
CA ARG A 132 -22.57 -6.05 -9.60
C ARG A 132 -23.25 -7.05 -8.66
N THR A 133 -22.54 -8.10 -8.22
CA THR A 133 -23.05 -9.10 -7.26
C THR A 133 -22.83 -8.72 -5.79
N LEU A 134 -22.17 -7.58 -5.52
CA LEU A 134 -22.02 -7.09 -4.15
C LEU A 134 -23.37 -6.62 -3.61
N PHE A 135 -23.83 -7.24 -2.53
CA PHE A 135 -25.06 -6.87 -1.82
C PHE A 135 -24.84 -6.89 -0.31
N PRO A 136 -25.57 -6.07 0.46
CA PRO A 136 -25.52 -6.15 1.90
C PRO A 136 -25.95 -7.54 2.37
N LYS A 137 -25.23 -8.09 3.34
CA LYS A 137 -25.54 -9.39 3.97
C LYS A 137 -26.40 -9.14 5.20
N PRO A 138 -27.69 -9.48 5.20
CA PRO A 138 -28.55 -9.26 6.34
C PRO A 138 -28.02 -9.97 7.59
N ARG A 139 -28.04 -9.31 8.74
CA ARG A 139 -27.61 -9.87 10.03
C ARG A 139 -26.16 -10.35 10.09
N SER A 140 -25.30 -9.81 9.23
CA SER A 140 -23.87 -10.06 9.28
C SER A 140 -23.14 -8.99 10.11
N ALA A 141 -21.96 -9.34 10.58
CA ALA A 141 -21.01 -8.45 11.22
C ALA A 141 -19.69 -8.44 10.43
N SER A 142 -18.89 -7.42 10.61
CA SER A 142 -17.61 -7.29 9.96
C SER A 142 -16.60 -8.32 10.46
N VAL A 143 -15.82 -8.91 9.56
CA VAL A 143 -14.66 -9.76 9.85
C VAL A 143 -13.45 -9.20 9.09
N LEU A 144 -13.12 -7.94 9.40
CA LEU A 144 -12.10 -7.16 8.68
C LEU A 144 -10.71 -7.80 8.76
N LEU A 145 -10.32 -8.32 9.92
CA LEU A 145 -8.98 -8.89 10.09
C LEU A 145 -8.80 -10.14 9.24
N GLU A 146 -9.78 -11.03 9.22
CA GLU A 146 -9.81 -12.19 8.32
C GLU A 146 -9.78 -11.76 6.86
N GLY A 147 -10.51 -10.70 6.50
CA GLY A 147 -10.52 -10.12 5.16
C GLY A 147 -9.13 -9.67 4.73
N ILE A 148 -8.43 -8.90 5.56
CA ILE A 148 -7.06 -8.42 5.28
C ILE A 148 -6.08 -9.60 5.19
N ILE A 149 -6.18 -10.60 6.08
CA ILE A 149 -5.34 -11.80 6.04
C ILE A 149 -5.57 -12.55 4.73
N ALA A 150 -6.81 -12.87 4.39
CA ALA A 150 -7.15 -13.60 3.17
C ALA A 150 -6.71 -12.85 1.91
N ALA A 151 -6.93 -11.54 1.86
CA ALA A 151 -6.50 -10.68 0.75
C ALA A 151 -4.96 -10.67 0.63
N SER A 152 -4.23 -10.56 1.73
CA SER A 152 -2.76 -10.59 1.71
C SER A 152 -2.21 -11.95 1.27
N MET A 153 -2.84 -13.04 1.67
CA MET A 153 -2.47 -14.39 1.24
C MET A 153 -2.72 -14.61 -0.26
N SER A 154 -3.79 -14.04 -0.83
CA SER A 154 -4.06 -14.12 -2.28
C SER A 154 -3.03 -13.36 -3.12
N LEU A 155 -2.40 -12.33 -2.54
CA LEU A 155 -1.37 -11.49 -3.17
C LEU A 155 0.05 -12.03 -2.97
N ALA A 156 0.31 -12.79 -1.90
CA ALA A 156 1.64 -13.27 -1.55
C ALA A 156 2.36 -14.05 -2.67
N PRO A 157 1.69 -14.94 -3.45
CA PRO A 157 2.33 -15.69 -4.53
C PRO A 157 2.69 -14.85 -5.78
N LYS A 158 2.26 -13.58 -5.85
CA LYS A 158 2.48 -12.74 -7.04
C LYS A 158 3.92 -12.23 -7.09
N PHE A 159 4.61 -12.49 -8.19
CA PHE A 159 6.01 -12.10 -8.41
C PHE A 159 6.16 -10.61 -8.74
N THR A 160 5.68 -9.75 -7.84
CA THR A 160 5.82 -8.29 -7.94
C THR A 160 6.01 -7.71 -6.54
N ARG A 161 6.57 -6.49 -6.47
CA ARG A 161 6.56 -5.68 -5.24
C ARG A 161 5.36 -4.74 -5.15
N ARG A 162 4.57 -4.61 -6.22
CA ARG A 162 3.41 -3.72 -6.32
C ARG A 162 2.13 -4.48 -5.95
N ARG A 163 1.99 -4.81 -4.65
CA ARG A 163 0.85 -5.53 -4.09
C ARG A 163 0.08 -4.63 -3.14
N VAL A 164 -1.19 -4.41 -3.42
CA VAL A 164 -2.04 -3.51 -2.64
C VAL A 164 -3.38 -4.15 -2.29
N ILE A 165 -3.87 -3.89 -1.09
CA ILE A 165 -5.25 -4.10 -0.69
C ILE A 165 -5.90 -2.73 -0.64
N VAL A 166 -7.06 -2.60 -1.29
CA VAL A 166 -7.93 -1.43 -1.16
C VAL A 166 -9.15 -1.87 -0.37
N SER A 167 -9.21 -1.53 0.92
CA SER A 167 -10.35 -1.86 1.74
C SER A 167 -11.36 -0.71 1.77
N PHE A 168 -12.62 -1.02 1.55
CA PHE A 168 -13.74 -0.11 1.75
C PHE A 168 -14.56 -0.57 2.95
N ASN A 169 -14.75 0.32 3.91
CA ASN A 169 -15.40 0.04 5.18
C ASN A 169 -16.54 1.01 5.42
N VAL A 170 -17.62 0.57 6.07
CA VAL A 170 -18.69 1.44 6.56
C VAL A 170 -18.63 1.50 8.09
N GLU A 171 -18.71 2.70 8.64
CA GLU A 171 -18.68 2.96 10.07
C GLU A 171 -19.97 3.66 10.53
N PRO A 172 -20.53 3.29 11.66
CA PRO A 172 -20.08 2.25 12.59
C PRO A 172 -20.35 0.85 12.05
N SER A 173 -19.45 -0.08 12.33
CA SER A 173 -19.63 -1.49 12.02
C SER A 173 -19.42 -2.35 13.26
N ASP A 174 -20.22 -3.42 13.38
CA ASP A 174 -20.02 -4.46 14.38
C ASP A 174 -18.87 -5.37 13.93
N GLU A 175 -17.73 -5.30 14.64
CA GLU A 175 -16.53 -6.03 14.31
C GLU A 175 -16.46 -7.33 15.11
N GLN A 176 -16.51 -8.47 14.42
CA GLN A 176 -16.52 -9.81 15.01
C GLN A 176 -15.38 -10.70 14.49
N SER A 177 -14.27 -10.09 14.08
CA SER A 177 -13.06 -10.84 13.73
C SER A 177 -12.60 -11.73 14.89
N ARG A 178 -12.24 -12.95 14.58
CA ARG A 178 -11.65 -13.92 15.52
C ARG A 178 -10.12 -13.89 15.47
N GLU A 179 -9.58 -13.41 14.37
CA GLU A 179 -8.16 -13.22 14.17
C GLU A 179 -7.64 -12.04 15.00
N SER A 180 -6.38 -12.09 15.37
CA SER A 180 -5.74 -11.03 16.13
C SER A 180 -5.10 -9.98 15.20
N PRO A 181 -4.97 -8.70 15.64
CA PRO A 181 -4.19 -7.71 14.90
C PRO A 181 -2.73 -8.16 14.65
N ALA A 182 -2.15 -8.93 15.57
CA ALA A 182 -0.79 -9.46 15.42
C ALA A 182 -0.70 -10.48 14.28
N ALA A 183 -1.68 -11.40 14.14
CA ALA A 183 -1.75 -12.36 13.05
C ALA A 183 -1.88 -11.65 11.69
N MET A 184 -2.72 -10.65 11.61
CA MET A 184 -2.90 -9.82 10.43
C MET A 184 -1.60 -9.07 10.06
N MET A 185 -0.93 -8.42 11.01
CA MET A 185 0.35 -7.74 10.77
C MET A 185 1.44 -8.71 10.27
N LYS A 186 1.47 -9.93 10.82
CA LYS A 186 2.38 -10.98 10.36
C LYS A 186 2.08 -11.38 8.90
N ALA A 187 0.82 -11.55 8.53
CA ALA A 187 0.43 -11.87 7.15
C ALA A 187 0.85 -10.75 6.17
N LEU A 188 0.66 -9.49 6.54
CA LEU A 188 1.09 -8.33 5.75
C LEU A 188 2.62 -8.24 5.63
N ALA A 189 3.35 -8.49 6.70
CA ALA A 189 4.82 -8.50 6.68
C ALA A 189 5.36 -9.63 5.78
N VAL A 190 4.71 -10.79 5.77
CA VAL A 190 5.06 -11.93 4.90
C VAL A 190 4.70 -11.66 3.44
N SER A 191 3.55 -11.08 3.17
CA SER A 191 3.13 -10.78 1.79
C SER A 191 3.79 -9.53 1.21
N GLY A 192 4.26 -8.60 2.05
CA GLY A 192 4.76 -7.28 1.62
C GLY A 192 3.66 -6.43 0.97
N THR A 193 2.40 -6.62 1.35
CA THR A 193 1.24 -5.96 0.77
C THR A 193 0.95 -4.65 1.50
N GLN A 194 0.69 -3.58 0.76
CA GLN A 194 0.22 -2.30 1.29
C GLN A 194 -1.29 -2.32 1.48
N VAL A 195 -1.79 -1.71 2.56
CA VAL A 195 -3.24 -1.58 2.83
C VAL A 195 -3.65 -0.11 2.72
N TRP A 196 -4.51 0.17 1.77
CA TRP A 196 -5.14 1.48 1.57
C TRP A 196 -6.61 1.36 1.94
N SER A 197 -7.02 2.08 2.98
CA SER A 197 -8.34 1.92 3.59
C SER A 197 -9.17 3.19 3.44
N LEU A 198 -10.37 3.06 2.89
CA LEU A 198 -11.36 4.11 2.81
C LEU A 198 -12.54 3.74 3.72
N SER A 199 -12.83 4.57 4.71
CA SER A 199 -13.97 4.38 5.62
C SER A 199 -15.05 5.43 5.35
N LEU A 200 -16.28 4.99 5.07
CA LEU A 200 -17.45 5.85 5.03
C LEU A 200 -18.07 5.90 6.44
N GLN A 201 -17.96 7.05 7.09
CA GLN A 201 -18.53 7.28 8.41
C GLN A 201 -19.95 7.85 8.29
N THR A 202 -20.96 7.05 8.66
CA THR A 202 -22.38 7.36 8.47
C THR A 202 -23.08 7.97 9.69
N GLY A 203 -22.34 8.42 10.69
CA GLY A 203 -22.86 9.01 11.92
C GLY A 203 -21.77 9.45 12.87
N ASN A 204 -22.19 9.82 14.09
CA ASN A 204 -21.26 10.32 15.12
C ASN A 204 -20.59 9.21 15.94
N ARG A 205 -20.86 7.95 15.62
CA ARG A 205 -20.25 6.79 16.29
C ARG A 205 -19.20 6.17 15.38
N ASN A 206 -18.10 5.79 15.97
CA ASN A 206 -17.06 4.98 15.33
C ASN A 206 -16.70 3.81 16.25
N ASN A 207 -16.13 2.78 15.68
CA ASN A 207 -15.52 1.71 16.44
C ASN A 207 -14.06 2.10 16.72
N ALA A 208 -13.79 2.64 17.93
CA ALA A 208 -12.48 3.15 18.30
C ALA A 208 -11.37 2.07 18.18
N SER A 209 -11.68 0.82 18.50
CA SER A 209 -10.72 -0.29 18.37
C SER A 209 -10.38 -0.55 16.91
N ARG A 210 -11.38 -0.55 16.03
CA ARG A 210 -11.21 -0.71 14.58
C ARG A 210 -10.43 0.46 13.98
N ASP A 211 -10.68 1.67 14.43
CA ASP A 211 -9.95 2.87 14.03
C ASP A 211 -8.45 2.77 14.34
N VAL A 212 -8.11 2.32 15.55
CA VAL A 212 -6.70 2.11 15.94
C VAL A 212 -6.05 1.07 15.05
N VAL A 213 -6.72 -0.06 14.81
CA VAL A 213 -6.21 -1.14 13.95
C VAL A 213 -5.99 -0.64 12.52
N LEU A 214 -6.97 0.00 11.90
CA LEU A 214 -6.87 0.49 10.52
C LEU A 214 -5.79 1.56 10.34
N ASN A 215 -5.63 2.47 11.30
CA ASN A 215 -4.57 3.47 11.29
C ASN A 215 -3.18 2.80 11.34
N GLU A 216 -3.01 1.85 12.27
CA GLU A 216 -1.73 1.15 12.43
C GLU A 216 -1.40 0.27 11.22
N VAL A 217 -2.39 -0.43 10.66
CA VAL A 217 -2.24 -1.24 9.45
C VAL A 217 -1.80 -0.40 8.27
N ALA A 218 -2.50 0.70 7.98
CA ALA A 218 -2.16 1.59 6.89
C ALA A 218 -0.73 2.13 7.05
N LYS A 219 -0.39 2.64 8.24
CA LYS A 219 0.93 3.19 8.54
C LYS A 219 2.05 2.16 8.36
N ARG A 220 1.90 0.96 8.95
CA ARG A 220 2.96 -0.05 8.92
C ARG A 220 3.11 -0.75 7.59
N SER A 221 2.02 -0.98 6.88
CA SER A 221 2.08 -1.59 5.54
C SER A 221 2.53 -0.63 4.44
N GLY A 222 2.60 0.67 4.74
CA GLY A 222 2.98 1.70 3.76
C GLY A 222 1.84 2.12 2.85
N GLY A 223 0.61 1.97 3.34
CA GLY A 223 -0.57 2.48 2.68
C GLY A 223 -1.08 3.78 3.30
N ARG A 224 -2.39 3.96 3.23
CA ARG A 224 -3.07 5.16 3.71
C ARG A 224 -4.45 4.81 4.25
N ARG A 225 -4.94 5.57 5.22
CA ARG A 225 -6.34 5.56 5.63
C ARG A 225 -6.96 6.93 5.43
N ASP A 226 -8.13 6.94 4.81
CA ASP A 226 -8.99 8.12 4.69
C ASP A 226 -10.38 7.82 5.25
N ILE A 227 -11.01 8.87 5.80
CA ILE A 227 -12.39 8.82 6.30
C ILE A 227 -13.19 9.85 5.51
N ILE A 228 -14.31 9.41 4.97
CA ILE A 228 -15.28 10.27 4.26
C ILE A 228 -16.64 10.22 4.95
N VAL A 229 -17.42 11.27 4.80
CA VAL A 229 -18.75 11.39 5.41
C VAL A 229 -19.89 11.34 4.39
N THR A 230 -19.56 11.30 3.09
CA THR A 230 -20.53 11.20 2.00
C THR A 230 -20.10 10.14 1.00
N SER A 231 -21.06 9.35 0.50
CA SER A 231 -20.80 8.31 -0.50
C SER A 231 -20.37 8.89 -1.85
N SER A 232 -20.75 10.12 -2.17
CA SER A 232 -20.33 10.80 -3.41
C SER A 232 -18.82 11.03 -3.51
N ALA A 233 -18.09 10.99 -2.38
CA ALA A 233 -16.64 11.13 -2.37
C ALA A 233 -15.88 9.82 -2.69
N ILE A 234 -16.55 8.64 -2.67
CA ILE A 234 -15.90 7.33 -2.83
C ILE A 234 -15.07 7.28 -4.12
N ASP A 235 -15.65 7.63 -5.26
CA ASP A 235 -14.95 7.59 -6.56
C ASP A 235 -13.69 8.46 -6.57
N GLN A 236 -13.75 9.68 -6.01
CA GLN A 236 -12.62 10.59 -5.94
C GLN A 236 -11.46 10.00 -5.16
N TYR A 237 -11.74 9.39 -3.99
CA TYR A 237 -10.69 8.79 -3.15
C TYR A 237 -10.12 7.52 -3.77
N LEU A 238 -10.93 6.66 -4.36
CA LEU A 238 -10.45 5.49 -5.07
C LEU A 238 -9.58 5.85 -6.28
N ARG A 239 -9.89 6.92 -7.02
CA ARG A 239 -9.01 7.44 -8.09
C ARG A 239 -7.69 7.98 -7.55
N ARG A 240 -7.69 8.67 -6.40
CA ARG A 240 -6.44 9.10 -5.73
C ARG A 240 -5.56 7.91 -5.38
N TYR A 241 -6.15 6.84 -4.83
CA TYR A 241 -5.43 5.60 -4.53
C TYR A 241 -4.85 4.98 -5.81
N ALA A 242 -5.65 4.83 -6.85
CA ALA A 242 -5.20 4.32 -8.12
C ALA A 242 -4.02 5.14 -8.70
N ASN A 243 -4.10 6.48 -8.66
CA ASN A 243 -3.00 7.35 -9.09
C ASN A 243 -1.72 7.10 -8.29
N ALA A 244 -1.81 6.94 -6.97
CA ALA A 244 -0.66 6.62 -6.13
C ALA A 244 -0.04 5.27 -6.49
N PHE A 245 -0.85 4.26 -6.85
CA PHE A 245 -0.35 2.94 -7.27
C PHE A 245 0.29 2.97 -8.66
N LEU A 246 -0.33 3.69 -9.60
CA LEU A 246 0.16 3.82 -10.97
C LEU A 246 1.47 4.60 -11.04
N THR A 247 1.77 5.39 -10.01
CA THR A 247 2.94 6.28 -9.97
C THR A 247 4.00 5.87 -8.95
N GLN A 248 4.00 4.64 -8.50
CA GLN A 248 4.99 4.11 -7.55
C GLN A 248 6.42 4.16 -8.09
N PHE A 249 7.36 4.27 -7.16
CA PHE A 249 8.79 4.18 -7.41
C PHE A 249 9.38 2.94 -6.75
N GLU A 250 10.35 2.33 -7.44
CA GLU A 250 11.29 1.41 -6.84
C GLU A 250 12.49 2.20 -6.34
N VAL A 251 12.80 2.05 -5.06
CA VAL A 251 13.96 2.65 -4.40
C VAL A 251 14.93 1.55 -4.04
N THR A 252 16.11 1.59 -4.64
CA THR A 252 17.22 0.70 -4.27
C THR A 252 18.17 1.47 -3.37
N TYR A 253 18.52 0.88 -2.24
CA TYR A 253 19.45 1.45 -1.29
C TYR A 253 20.46 0.39 -0.83
N ARG A 254 21.62 0.86 -0.41
CA ARG A 254 22.73 0.07 0.10
C ARG A 254 22.94 0.34 1.58
N ILE A 255 23.13 -0.71 2.35
CA ILE A 255 23.40 -0.63 3.77
C ILE A 255 24.46 -1.66 4.16
N GLY A 256 25.25 -1.40 5.20
CA GLY A 256 26.26 -2.34 5.69
C GLY A 256 25.63 -3.71 6.02
N LYS A 257 26.38 -4.81 5.81
CA LYS A 257 25.90 -6.18 6.06
C LYS A 257 25.42 -6.33 7.50
N ARG A 258 24.13 -6.62 7.65
CA ARG A 258 23.45 -6.75 8.95
C ARG A 258 22.47 -7.92 8.89
N GLN A 259 22.03 -8.32 10.09
CA GLN A 259 20.85 -9.16 10.23
C GLN A 259 19.64 -8.47 9.57
N ARG A 260 18.61 -9.24 9.28
CA ARG A 260 17.35 -8.69 8.72
C ARG A 260 16.82 -7.60 9.67
N PRO A 261 16.56 -6.38 9.18
CA PRO A 261 16.06 -5.31 10.03
C PRO A 261 14.68 -5.65 10.60
N GLN A 262 14.34 -5.03 11.73
CA GLN A 262 12.98 -5.12 12.28
C GLN A 262 12.06 -4.05 11.68
N VAL A 263 12.60 -2.84 11.47
CA VAL A 263 11.85 -1.69 10.98
C VAL A 263 12.63 -0.98 9.90
N VAL A 264 11.93 -0.64 8.80
CA VAL A 264 12.42 0.25 7.75
C VAL A 264 11.62 1.54 7.78
N GLN A 265 12.30 2.65 7.81
CA GLN A 265 11.72 3.99 7.74
C GLN A 265 12.11 4.62 6.41
N THR A 266 11.12 5.20 5.72
CA THR A 266 11.35 5.91 4.47
C THR A 266 10.75 7.30 4.57
N GLY A 267 11.49 8.29 4.12
CA GLY A 267 11.09 9.69 4.11
C GLY A 267 11.53 10.40 2.84
N THR A 268 11.11 11.65 2.71
CA THR A 268 11.52 12.55 1.63
C THR A 268 12.13 13.82 2.20
N THR A 269 13.04 14.44 1.43
CA THR A 269 13.58 15.77 1.71
C THR A 269 12.75 16.89 1.10
N ARG A 270 11.77 16.57 0.23
CA ARG A 270 10.90 17.56 -0.39
C ARG A 270 9.83 18.06 0.58
N PRO A 271 9.74 19.35 0.86
CA PRO A 271 8.69 19.92 1.68
C PRO A 271 7.29 19.62 1.13
N GLY A 272 6.29 19.55 2.00
CA GLY A 272 4.89 19.37 1.60
C GLY A 272 4.58 18.01 0.96
N THR A 273 5.44 17.01 1.12
CA THR A 273 5.19 15.67 0.55
C THR A 273 5.10 14.60 1.63
N THR A 274 4.31 13.58 1.34
CA THR A 274 4.13 12.39 2.19
C THR A 274 4.59 11.15 1.46
N VAL A 275 5.40 10.31 2.12
CA VAL A 275 5.85 9.02 1.61
C VAL A 275 4.98 7.91 2.19
N HIS A 276 4.42 7.09 1.30
CA HIS A 276 3.73 5.85 1.62
C HIS A 276 4.67 4.69 1.31
N ALA A 277 5.27 4.12 2.36
CA ALA A 277 6.22 3.02 2.27
C ALA A 277 6.05 2.05 3.44
N SER A 278 6.19 0.77 3.18
CA SER A 278 6.11 -0.25 4.22
C SER A 278 7.24 -0.08 5.24
N THR A 279 6.89 -0.19 6.52
CA THR A 279 7.88 -0.28 7.61
C THR A 279 8.38 -1.71 7.84
N PHE A 280 7.74 -2.69 7.20
CA PHE A 280 8.22 -4.07 7.24
C PHE A 280 9.49 -4.22 6.41
N PRO A 281 10.41 -5.11 6.84
CA PRO A 281 11.63 -5.37 6.07
C PRO A 281 11.31 -5.78 4.64
N PRO A 282 12.07 -5.27 3.64
CA PRO A 282 11.94 -5.74 2.28
C PRO A 282 12.15 -7.23 2.19
N GLN A 283 11.32 -7.91 1.41
CA GLN A 283 11.48 -9.34 1.20
C GLN A 283 12.70 -9.59 0.32
N SER A 284 13.58 -10.51 0.73
CA SER A 284 14.58 -11.09 -0.16
C SER A 284 13.88 -11.82 -1.30
N ARG A 285 14.28 -11.55 -2.52
CA ARG A 285 13.87 -12.35 -3.67
C ARG A 285 14.50 -13.72 -3.61
#